data_29d89f32da9276887a09bac549d01ca1
#
_entry.id   29d89f32da9276887a09bac549d01ca1
#
_cell.length_a   1.000
_cell.length_b   1.000
_cell.length_c   1.000
_cell.angle_alpha   90.00
_cell.angle_beta   90.00
_cell.angle_gamma   90.00
#
_symmetry.space_group_name_H-M   'P 1'
#
loop_
_entity.id
_entity.type
_entity.pdbx_description
1 polymer ?
#
loop_
_entity_poly.entity_id
_entity_poly.type
_entity_poly.pdbx_seq_one_letter_code
_entity_poly.pdbx_strand_id
1 'polypeptide(L)'
;MGKHESLAQFPEIKERVITINGVAKGYAMTGWRIGFIAAPLFIAKACNKLQGQITSATCSIAQKATVRAMELDPATDKDIIWMREQFKERRDLVYKLLCEIPDLKVRLPQGAFYFFPEVSSYFGKSYGEYSIKNSTDLCMYLLHEANVATVMGSAFGDDNCIRLSYATSKETLIEAIRRIKEALAKLK
;
A
#
# COMPACT_ATOMS: atom_id res chain seq x y z
N MET A 1 -6.81 -5.60 15.29
CA MET A 1 -7.16 -4.82 14.10
C MET A 1 -8.54 -4.24 14.31
N GLY A 2 -8.77 -2.98 13.92
CA GLY A 2 -10.09 -2.36 13.97
C GLY A 2 -11.04 -2.96 12.92
N LYS A 3 -12.35 -2.73 13.09
CA LYS A 3 -13.36 -3.03 12.08
C LYS A 3 -13.29 -1.97 10.99
N HIS A 4 -13.45 -2.38 9.72
CA HIS A 4 -13.57 -1.41 8.62
C HIS A 4 -14.85 -0.60 8.77
N GLU A 5 -14.74 0.72 8.67
CA GLU A 5 -15.86 1.66 8.72
C GLU A 5 -16.00 2.38 7.36
N SER A 6 -17.22 2.64 6.95
CA SER A 6 -17.53 3.34 5.71
C SER A 6 -18.54 4.47 5.98
N LEU A 7 -18.37 5.62 5.32
CA LEU A 7 -19.36 6.69 5.36
C LEU A 7 -20.72 6.26 4.80
N ALA A 8 -20.75 5.25 3.94
CA ALA A 8 -21.97 4.70 3.37
C ALA A 8 -22.90 4.01 4.40
N GLN A 9 -22.41 3.76 5.63
CA GLN A 9 -23.22 3.21 6.72
C GLN A 9 -24.18 4.23 7.34
N PHE A 10 -23.98 5.52 7.11
CA PHE A 10 -24.81 6.60 7.66
C PHE A 10 -25.92 6.96 6.68
N PRO A 11 -27.22 6.63 6.96
CA PRO A 11 -28.34 6.89 6.04
C PRO A 11 -28.51 8.35 5.70
N GLU A 12 -28.21 9.26 6.66
CA GLU A 12 -28.43 10.70 6.56
C GLU A 12 -27.56 11.36 5.48
N ILE A 13 -26.44 10.76 5.13
CA ILE A 13 -25.51 11.29 4.13
C ILE A 13 -25.37 10.41 2.90
N LYS A 14 -26.12 9.30 2.82
CA LYS A 14 -25.99 8.29 1.76
C LYS A 14 -26.06 8.87 0.34
N GLU A 15 -26.95 9.85 0.13
CA GLU A 15 -27.09 10.53 -1.16
C GLU A 15 -25.93 11.48 -1.52
N ARG A 16 -24.95 11.63 -0.60
CA ARG A 16 -23.76 12.46 -0.79
C ARG A 16 -22.46 11.62 -0.77
N VAL A 17 -22.61 10.29 -0.63
CA VAL A 17 -21.46 9.38 -0.53
C VAL A 17 -21.27 8.68 -1.86
N ILE A 18 -20.03 8.69 -2.35
CA ILE A 18 -19.57 7.86 -3.46
C ILE A 18 -18.53 6.89 -2.88
N THR A 19 -18.88 5.62 -2.84
CA THR A 19 -17.95 4.55 -2.43
C THR A 19 -17.18 4.08 -3.64
N ILE A 20 -15.85 4.19 -3.60
CA ILE A 20 -14.96 3.71 -4.67
C ILE A 20 -14.22 2.48 -4.13
N ASN A 21 -14.26 1.38 -4.86
CA ASN A 21 -13.58 0.15 -4.47
C ASN A 21 -13.14 -0.64 -5.71
N GLY A 22 -12.47 -1.77 -5.50
CA GLY A 22 -12.03 -2.65 -6.57
C GLY A 22 -11.52 -3.98 -6.06
N VAL A 23 -11.41 -4.95 -6.95
CA VAL A 23 -11.03 -6.33 -6.63
C VAL A 23 -9.51 -6.56 -6.67
N ALA A 24 -8.75 -5.56 -7.12
CA ALA A 24 -7.32 -5.70 -7.40
C ALA A 24 -6.49 -6.19 -6.19
N LYS A 25 -6.82 -5.74 -4.98
CA LYS A 25 -6.05 -6.02 -3.75
C LYS A 25 -6.72 -7.10 -2.90
N GLY A 26 -7.98 -6.89 -2.52
CA GLY A 26 -8.71 -7.81 -1.64
C GLY A 26 -8.89 -9.23 -2.19
N TYR A 27 -8.91 -9.38 -3.51
CA TYR A 27 -9.08 -10.66 -4.20
C TYR A 27 -7.86 -11.06 -5.05
N ALA A 28 -6.70 -10.39 -4.86
CA ALA A 28 -5.47 -10.64 -5.64
C ALA A 28 -5.67 -10.54 -7.16
N MET A 29 -6.59 -9.69 -7.64
CA MET A 29 -6.99 -9.56 -9.05
C MET A 29 -6.38 -8.32 -9.71
N THR A 30 -5.11 -8.02 -9.48
CA THR A 30 -4.44 -6.82 -10.00
C THR A 30 -4.43 -6.77 -11.53
N GLY A 31 -4.19 -7.89 -12.21
CA GLY A 31 -4.14 -8.01 -13.67
C GLY A 31 -5.52 -7.90 -14.36
N TRP A 32 -6.61 -8.09 -13.63
CA TRP A 32 -7.98 -8.03 -14.17
C TRP A 32 -8.48 -6.62 -14.45
N ARG A 33 -7.85 -5.60 -13.87
CA ARG A 33 -8.11 -4.17 -14.11
C ARG A 33 -9.57 -3.76 -13.85
N ILE A 34 -10.13 -4.14 -12.70
CA ILE A 34 -11.49 -3.79 -12.29
C ILE A 34 -11.51 -2.89 -11.07
N GLY A 35 -12.19 -1.76 -11.22
CA GLY A 35 -12.67 -0.90 -10.15
C GLY A 35 -14.16 -0.61 -10.35
N PHE A 36 -14.83 -0.22 -9.30
CA PHE A 36 -16.26 0.11 -9.34
C PHE A 36 -16.60 1.22 -8.36
N ILE A 37 -17.72 1.87 -8.61
CA ILE A 37 -18.32 2.86 -7.70
C ILE A 37 -19.72 2.41 -7.29
N ALA A 38 -20.09 2.72 -6.04
CA ALA A 38 -21.47 2.76 -5.57
C ALA A 38 -21.82 4.21 -5.23
N ALA A 39 -22.80 4.78 -5.94
CA ALA A 39 -23.12 6.20 -5.88
C ALA A 39 -24.61 6.43 -6.11
N PRO A 40 -25.15 7.63 -5.78
CA PRO A 40 -26.50 8.02 -6.21
C PRO A 40 -26.71 7.82 -7.72
N LEU A 41 -27.91 7.42 -8.11
CA LEU A 41 -28.20 6.95 -9.46
C LEU A 41 -27.81 7.95 -10.55
N PHE A 42 -27.99 9.25 -10.31
CA PHE A 42 -27.67 10.28 -11.31
C PHE A 42 -26.14 10.35 -11.57
N ILE A 43 -25.32 10.19 -10.52
CA ILE A 43 -23.85 10.13 -10.63
C ILE A 43 -23.44 8.84 -11.35
N ALA A 44 -23.98 7.69 -10.94
CA ALA A 44 -23.66 6.41 -11.57
C ALA A 44 -24.00 6.41 -13.08
N LYS A 45 -25.16 6.99 -13.48
CA LYS A 45 -25.54 7.15 -14.89
C LYS A 45 -24.58 8.08 -15.66
N ALA A 46 -24.16 9.20 -15.05
CA ALA A 46 -23.20 10.12 -15.66
C ALA A 46 -21.82 9.46 -15.87
N CYS A 47 -21.33 8.75 -14.86
CA CYS A 47 -20.08 7.99 -14.95
C CYS A 47 -20.14 6.92 -16.03
N ASN A 48 -21.24 6.16 -16.10
CA ASN A 48 -21.43 5.13 -17.14
C ASN A 48 -21.45 5.72 -18.54
N LYS A 49 -22.14 6.85 -18.74
CA LYS A 49 -22.14 7.56 -20.02
C LYS A 49 -20.75 8.03 -20.42
N LEU A 50 -20.00 8.62 -19.49
CA LEU A 50 -18.65 9.10 -19.72
C LEU A 50 -17.69 7.93 -20.01
N GLN A 51 -17.75 6.86 -19.23
CA GLN A 51 -16.98 5.63 -19.45
C GLN A 51 -17.20 5.08 -20.85
N GLY A 52 -18.47 5.01 -21.31
CA GLY A 52 -18.80 4.54 -22.65
C GLY A 52 -18.20 5.35 -23.77
N GLN A 53 -17.97 6.66 -23.57
CA GLN A 53 -17.34 7.55 -24.56
C GLN A 53 -15.80 7.48 -24.53
N ILE A 54 -15.20 7.28 -23.33
CA ILE A 54 -13.74 7.32 -23.17
C ILE A 54 -13.10 5.97 -23.48
N THR A 55 -13.63 4.87 -22.93
CA THR A 55 -13.01 3.54 -23.01
C THR A 55 -13.95 2.43 -23.48
N SER A 56 -15.18 2.77 -23.88
CA SER A 56 -16.27 1.89 -24.26
C SER A 56 -16.79 1.06 -23.09
N ALA A 57 -16.10 0.01 -22.68
CA ALA A 57 -16.51 -0.85 -21.56
C ALA A 57 -15.33 -1.57 -20.94
N THR A 58 -15.47 -1.93 -19.67
CA THR A 58 -14.55 -2.83 -18.99
C THR A 58 -14.70 -4.25 -19.55
N CYS A 59 -13.60 -5.00 -19.66
CA CYS A 59 -13.60 -6.38 -20.19
C CYS A 59 -14.67 -7.24 -19.54
N SER A 60 -15.56 -7.85 -20.34
CA SER A 60 -16.70 -8.63 -19.86
C SER A 60 -16.29 -9.89 -19.08
N ILE A 61 -15.19 -10.53 -19.46
CA ILE A 61 -14.64 -11.69 -18.74
C ILE A 61 -14.23 -11.26 -17.32
N ALA A 62 -13.53 -10.12 -17.22
CA ALA A 62 -13.12 -9.57 -15.94
C ALA A 62 -14.33 -9.16 -15.06
N GLN A 63 -15.40 -8.62 -15.66
CA GLN A 63 -16.64 -8.33 -14.93
C GLN A 63 -17.27 -9.61 -14.36
N LYS A 64 -17.38 -10.69 -15.15
CA LYS A 64 -17.91 -11.98 -14.68
C LYS A 64 -17.08 -12.59 -13.57
N ALA A 65 -15.74 -12.56 -13.69
CA ALA A 65 -14.84 -13.00 -12.63
C ALA A 65 -15.00 -12.18 -11.35
N THR A 66 -15.20 -10.85 -11.49
CA THR A 66 -15.45 -9.95 -10.35
C THR A 66 -16.76 -10.29 -9.64
N VAL A 67 -17.85 -10.55 -10.37
CA VAL A 67 -19.12 -11.00 -9.78
C VAL A 67 -18.86 -12.23 -8.91
N ARG A 68 -18.18 -13.24 -9.46
CA ARG A 68 -17.88 -14.46 -8.70
C ARG A 68 -17.00 -14.19 -7.47
N ALA A 69 -15.99 -13.32 -7.59
CA ALA A 69 -15.15 -12.95 -6.45
C ALA A 69 -15.96 -12.26 -5.33
N MET A 70 -16.91 -11.39 -5.70
CA MET A 70 -17.75 -10.66 -4.73
C MET A 70 -18.83 -11.51 -4.08
N GLU A 71 -19.15 -12.70 -4.63
CA GLU A 71 -20.03 -13.68 -3.99
C GLU A 71 -19.34 -14.46 -2.87
N LEU A 72 -17.99 -14.43 -2.79
CA LEU A 72 -17.24 -15.05 -1.71
C LEU A 72 -17.45 -14.25 -0.41
N ASP A 73 -17.66 -14.96 0.68
CA ASP A 73 -17.67 -14.34 2.01
C ASP A 73 -16.23 -14.24 2.55
N PRO A 74 -15.68 -13.01 2.69
CA PRO A 74 -14.31 -12.83 3.18
C PRO A 74 -14.07 -13.36 4.61
N ALA A 75 -15.14 -13.63 5.38
CA ALA A 75 -15.04 -14.17 6.73
C ALA A 75 -14.88 -15.69 6.74
N THR A 76 -15.32 -16.38 5.70
CA THR A 76 -15.33 -17.85 5.65
C THR A 76 -14.52 -18.43 4.49
N ASP A 77 -14.20 -17.65 3.47
CA ASP A 77 -13.41 -18.10 2.34
C ASP A 77 -11.95 -18.36 2.73
N LYS A 78 -11.48 -19.60 2.50
CA LYS A 78 -10.18 -20.09 2.95
C LYS A 78 -9.01 -19.37 2.30
N ASP A 79 -9.11 -19.02 1.02
CA ASP A 79 -8.01 -18.38 0.29
C ASP A 79 -7.86 -16.91 0.72
N ILE A 80 -8.96 -16.21 0.94
CA ILE A 80 -8.98 -14.83 1.45
C ILE A 80 -8.41 -14.79 2.87
N ILE A 81 -8.83 -15.73 3.73
CA ILE A 81 -8.32 -15.86 5.10
C ILE A 81 -6.82 -16.14 5.08
N TRP A 82 -6.37 -17.13 4.30
CA TRP A 82 -4.96 -17.48 4.18
C TRP A 82 -4.11 -16.29 3.70
N MET A 83 -4.55 -15.59 2.66
CA MET A 83 -3.85 -14.40 2.14
C MET A 83 -3.72 -13.33 3.22
N ARG A 84 -4.77 -13.04 3.97
CA ARG A 84 -4.76 -12.08 5.09
C ARG A 84 -3.78 -12.48 6.19
N GLU A 85 -3.73 -13.75 6.54
CA GLU A 85 -2.79 -14.29 7.54
C GLU A 85 -1.34 -14.14 7.05
N GLN A 86 -1.05 -14.43 5.77
CA GLN A 86 0.28 -14.24 5.19
C GLN A 86 0.71 -12.77 5.22
N PHE A 87 -0.17 -11.83 4.92
CA PHE A 87 0.13 -10.40 5.03
C PHE A 87 0.35 -9.97 6.48
N LYS A 88 -0.40 -10.50 7.42
CA LYS A 88 -0.23 -10.24 8.84
C LYS A 88 1.14 -10.72 9.34
N GLU A 89 1.54 -11.95 9.00
CA GLU A 89 2.84 -12.49 9.36
C GLU A 89 4.00 -11.66 8.80
N ARG A 90 3.90 -11.25 7.52
CA ARG A 90 4.92 -10.39 6.89
C ARG A 90 4.98 -9.02 7.56
N ARG A 91 3.83 -8.43 7.87
CA ARG A 91 3.76 -7.16 8.61
C ARG A 91 4.47 -7.26 9.95
N ASP A 92 4.15 -8.27 10.74
CA ASP A 92 4.68 -8.43 12.10
C ASP A 92 6.19 -8.71 12.06
N LEU A 93 6.67 -9.49 11.09
CA LEU A 93 8.08 -9.71 10.83
C LEU A 93 8.81 -8.42 10.45
N VAL A 94 8.30 -7.68 9.47
CA VAL A 94 8.90 -6.42 9.00
C VAL A 94 8.91 -5.37 10.11
N TYR A 95 7.83 -5.27 10.90
CA TYR A 95 7.80 -4.37 12.05
C TYR A 95 8.93 -4.66 13.03
N LYS A 96 9.10 -5.94 13.42
CA LYS A 96 10.17 -6.35 14.32
C LYS A 96 11.54 -5.96 13.77
N LEU A 97 11.82 -6.27 12.52
CA LEU A 97 13.12 -5.99 11.89
C LEU A 97 13.39 -4.49 11.74
N LEU A 98 12.38 -3.68 11.39
CA LEU A 98 12.54 -2.22 11.28
C LEU A 98 12.80 -1.57 12.65
N CYS A 99 12.16 -2.08 13.72
CA CYS A 99 12.39 -1.58 15.08
C CYS A 99 13.83 -1.86 15.60
N GLU A 100 14.59 -2.75 14.96
CA GLU A 100 16.00 -3.00 15.28
C GLU A 100 16.95 -1.98 14.63
N ILE A 101 16.45 -1.11 13.75
CA ILE A 101 17.27 -0.08 13.08
C ILE A 101 17.32 1.15 13.98
N PRO A 102 18.52 1.58 14.44
CA PRO A 102 18.66 2.77 15.29
C PRO A 102 18.07 4.02 14.62
N ASP A 103 17.49 4.89 15.41
CA ASP A 103 16.94 6.18 15.00
C ASP A 103 15.78 6.13 13.98
N LEU A 104 15.30 4.93 13.60
CA LEU A 104 14.16 4.75 12.73
C LEU A 104 12.87 4.70 13.56
N LYS A 105 11.93 5.64 13.32
CA LYS A 105 10.64 5.64 14.05
C LYS A 105 9.58 4.90 13.24
N VAL A 106 9.13 3.78 13.75
CA VAL A 106 8.21 2.88 13.06
C VAL A 106 6.91 2.75 13.82
N ARG A 107 5.79 2.88 13.12
CA ARG A 107 4.44 2.56 13.65
C ARG A 107 3.93 1.29 13.00
N LEU A 108 3.29 0.42 13.78
CA LEU A 108 2.65 -0.79 13.27
C LEU A 108 1.43 -0.41 12.42
N PRO A 109 1.41 -0.71 11.11
CA PRO A 109 0.26 -0.39 10.26
C PRO A 109 -0.94 -1.28 10.61
N GLN A 110 -2.14 -0.68 10.62
CA GLN A 110 -3.39 -1.39 10.89
C GLN A 110 -4.07 -1.93 9.63
N GLY A 111 -3.62 -1.50 8.46
CA GLY A 111 -4.17 -1.90 7.16
C GLY A 111 -3.17 -1.68 6.03
N ALA A 112 -3.60 -1.94 4.79
CA ALA A 112 -2.77 -1.94 3.58
C ALA A 112 -1.61 -2.95 3.67
N PHE A 113 -0.56 -2.74 2.90
CA PHE A 113 0.66 -3.57 2.89
C PHE A 113 1.92 -2.70 2.80
N TYR A 114 1.90 -1.55 3.50
CA TYR A 114 2.99 -0.58 3.53
C TYR A 114 3.40 -0.24 4.96
N PHE A 115 4.70 -0.02 5.16
CA PHE A 115 5.25 0.75 6.25
C PHE A 115 5.57 2.17 5.77
N PHE A 116 5.49 3.12 6.70
CA PHE A 116 5.80 4.53 6.44
C PHE A 116 6.63 5.09 7.61
N PRO A 117 7.88 4.57 7.80
CA PRO A 117 8.73 4.99 8.89
C PRO A 117 9.23 6.42 8.69
N GLU A 118 9.38 7.13 9.80
CA GLU A 118 10.05 8.44 9.86
C GLU A 118 11.57 8.25 9.82
N VAL A 119 12.21 8.97 8.90
CA VAL A 119 13.64 8.89 8.58
C VAL A 119 14.38 10.21 8.74
N SER A 120 13.72 11.23 9.28
CA SER A 120 14.27 12.59 9.44
C SER A 120 15.57 12.63 10.28
N SER A 121 15.79 11.66 11.16
CA SER A 121 17.03 11.48 11.93
C SER A 121 18.30 11.24 11.09
N TYR A 122 18.12 10.85 9.83
CA TYR A 122 19.20 10.65 8.87
C TYR A 122 19.48 11.89 8.02
N PHE A 123 18.64 12.93 8.09
CA PHE A 123 18.87 14.17 7.35
C PHE A 123 20.07 14.93 7.93
N GLY A 124 20.87 15.49 7.02
CA GLY A 124 22.16 16.12 7.36
C GLY A 124 23.34 15.17 7.39
N LYS A 125 23.09 13.84 7.41
CA LYS A 125 24.16 12.83 7.34
C LYS A 125 24.62 12.60 5.89
N SER A 126 25.82 12.01 5.74
CA SER A 126 26.45 11.76 4.45
C SER A 126 27.23 10.45 4.41
N TYR A 127 27.41 9.89 3.22
CA TYR A 127 28.30 8.76 2.94
C TYR A 127 28.80 8.84 1.49
N GLY A 128 30.13 8.87 1.29
CA GLY A 128 30.73 9.04 -0.04
C GLY A 128 30.28 10.35 -0.68
N GLU A 129 29.68 10.26 -1.85
CA GLU A 129 29.11 11.40 -2.61
C GLU A 129 27.67 11.75 -2.20
N TYR A 130 27.03 10.92 -1.36
CA TYR A 130 25.65 11.11 -0.96
C TYR A 130 25.55 12.04 0.24
N SER A 131 24.70 13.06 0.14
CA SER A 131 24.28 13.95 1.24
C SER A 131 22.77 13.87 1.37
N ILE A 132 22.28 13.42 2.52
CA ILE A 132 20.87 13.15 2.76
C ILE A 132 20.16 14.39 3.29
N LYS A 133 19.43 15.08 2.45
CA LYS A 133 18.71 16.33 2.82
C LYS A 133 17.20 16.11 3.01
N ASN A 134 16.65 15.06 2.40
CA ASN A 134 15.22 14.78 2.33
C ASN A 134 14.97 13.30 2.03
N SER A 135 13.70 12.90 1.96
CA SER A 135 13.32 11.50 1.66
C SER A 135 13.73 11.03 0.27
N THR A 136 13.83 11.93 -0.72
CA THR A 136 14.25 11.58 -2.08
C THR A 136 15.73 11.19 -2.10
N ASP A 137 16.59 11.99 -1.46
CA ASP A 137 18.02 11.68 -1.36
C ASP A 137 18.24 10.35 -0.67
N LEU A 138 17.49 10.09 0.42
CA LEU A 138 17.57 8.81 1.14
C LEU A 138 17.12 7.63 0.27
N CYS A 139 16.03 7.77 -0.49
CA CYS A 139 15.57 6.73 -1.40
C CYS A 139 16.59 6.43 -2.50
N MET A 140 17.22 7.45 -3.07
CA MET A 140 18.29 7.28 -4.07
C MET A 140 19.53 6.62 -3.46
N TYR A 141 19.93 7.04 -2.26
CA TYR A 141 21.00 6.41 -1.52
C TYR A 141 20.74 4.92 -1.28
N LEU A 142 19.57 4.56 -0.77
CA LEU A 142 19.17 3.16 -0.53
C LEU A 142 19.09 2.35 -1.84
N LEU A 143 18.67 2.97 -2.92
CA LEU A 143 18.63 2.31 -4.23
C LEU A 143 20.03 1.94 -4.72
N HIS A 144 20.99 2.85 -4.62
CA HIS A 144 22.34 2.65 -5.15
C HIS A 144 23.24 1.83 -4.20
N GLU A 145 23.21 2.15 -2.90
CA GLU A 145 24.11 1.53 -1.92
C GLU A 145 23.57 0.21 -1.31
N ALA A 146 22.24 0.08 -1.25
CA ALA A 146 21.59 -1.11 -0.69
C ALA A 146 20.93 -1.99 -1.74
N ASN A 147 20.76 -1.53 -2.98
CA ASN A 147 19.94 -2.15 -4.02
C ASN A 147 18.51 -2.43 -3.53
N VAL A 148 17.93 -1.48 -2.78
CA VAL A 148 16.57 -1.56 -2.25
C VAL A 148 15.77 -0.34 -2.72
N ALA A 149 14.75 -0.58 -3.53
CA ALA A 149 13.84 0.45 -4.00
C ALA A 149 12.80 0.77 -2.92
N THR A 150 12.75 2.04 -2.52
CA THR A 150 11.74 2.61 -1.61
C THR A 150 11.08 3.81 -2.28
N VAL A 151 10.02 4.36 -1.71
CA VAL A 151 9.35 5.53 -2.29
C VAL A 151 9.43 6.70 -1.33
N MET A 152 9.84 7.87 -1.85
CA MET A 152 9.94 9.09 -1.05
C MET A 152 8.58 9.47 -0.43
N GLY A 153 8.63 9.92 0.81
CA GLY A 153 7.42 10.30 1.55
C GLY A 153 6.79 11.60 1.05
N SER A 154 7.58 12.47 0.40
CA SER A 154 7.07 13.68 -0.26
C SER A 154 5.96 13.38 -1.28
N ALA A 155 6.00 12.24 -1.96
CA ALA A 155 4.94 11.77 -2.85
C ALA A 155 3.61 11.47 -2.12
N PHE A 156 3.62 11.40 -0.78
CA PHE A 156 2.47 11.13 0.09
C PHE A 156 2.22 12.25 1.11
N GLY A 157 2.85 13.40 0.92
CA GLY A 157 2.63 14.59 1.73
C GLY A 157 3.47 14.71 2.99
N ASP A 158 4.42 13.79 3.24
CA ASP A 158 5.33 13.87 4.38
C ASP A 158 6.76 13.49 3.98
N ASP A 159 7.59 14.50 3.76
CA ASP A 159 8.99 14.31 3.34
C ASP A 159 9.89 13.73 4.45
N ASN A 160 9.42 13.71 5.71
CA ASN A 160 10.17 13.06 6.80
C ASN A 160 10.11 11.52 6.76
N CYS A 161 9.31 10.94 5.88
CA CYS A 161 9.05 9.51 5.81
C CYS A 161 9.51 8.90 4.48
N ILE A 162 9.66 7.57 4.47
CA ILE A 162 9.75 6.77 3.25
C ILE A 162 8.72 5.64 3.27
N ARG A 163 8.23 5.21 2.10
CA ARG A 163 7.30 4.09 2.01
C ARG A 163 8.01 2.79 1.61
N LEU A 164 7.75 1.75 2.39
CA LEU A 164 8.20 0.37 2.13
C LEU A 164 6.98 -0.53 1.92
N SER A 165 7.01 -1.38 0.88
CA SER A 165 5.97 -2.40 0.67
C SER A 165 6.40 -3.73 1.29
N TYR A 166 5.49 -4.44 1.97
CA TYR A 166 5.74 -5.81 2.43
C TYR A 166 4.97 -6.87 1.61
N ALA A 167 4.56 -6.50 0.39
CA ALA A 167 3.87 -7.41 -0.53
C ALA A 167 4.85 -8.23 -1.39
N THR A 168 5.81 -8.91 -0.75
CA THR A 168 6.77 -9.82 -1.38
C THR A 168 7.08 -11.01 -0.45
N SER A 169 8.01 -11.90 -0.80
CA SER A 169 8.36 -13.06 0.02
C SER A 169 9.04 -12.66 1.35
N LYS A 170 8.97 -13.52 2.37
CA LYS A 170 9.61 -13.28 3.66
C LYS A 170 11.13 -13.16 3.53
N GLU A 171 11.73 -13.99 2.69
CA GLU A 171 13.17 -14.01 2.42
C GLU A 171 13.63 -12.69 1.81
N THR A 172 12.90 -12.18 0.82
CA THR A 172 13.17 -10.88 0.19
C THR A 172 13.04 -9.74 1.21
N LEU A 173 12.05 -9.78 2.10
CA LEU A 173 11.85 -8.76 3.13
C LEU A 173 12.98 -8.74 4.15
N ILE A 174 13.41 -9.91 4.63
CA ILE A 174 14.52 -10.05 5.57
C ILE A 174 15.80 -9.47 4.95
N GLU A 175 16.11 -9.86 3.73
CA GLU A 175 17.30 -9.40 3.03
C GLU A 175 17.26 -7.89 2.74
N ALA A 176 16.12 -7.36 2.28
CA ALA A 176 15.98 -5.93 2.02
C ALA A 176 16.18 -5.09 3.29
N ILE A 177 15.61 -5.52 4.43
CA ILE A 177 15.74 -4.77 5.68
C ILE A 177 17.17 -4.89 6.24
N ARG A 178 17.82 -6.04 6.10
CA ARG A 178 19.24 -6.19 6.44
C ARG A 178 20.10 -5.19 5.67
N ARG A 179 19.90 -5.09 4.35
CA ARG A 179 20.62 -4.14 3.48
C ARG A 179 20.35 -2.68 3.87
N ILE A 180 19.09 -2.33 4.13
CA ILE A 180 18.70 -0.99 4.62
C ILE A 180 19.46 -0.68 5.91
N LYS A 181 19.44 -1.59 6.89
CA LYS A 181 20.13 -1.43 8.18
C LYS A 181 21.63 -1.18 8.00
N GLU A 182 22.29 -1.96 7.16
CA GLU A 182 23.71 -1.81 6.86
C GLU A 182 24.04 -0.49 6.14
N ALA A 183 23.21 -0.08 5.19
CA ALA A 183 23.39 1.19 4.50
C ALA A 183 23.19 2.38 5.44
N LEU A 184 22.12 2.38 6.24
CA LEU A 184 21.85 3.45 7.21
C LEU A 184 22.95 3.58 8.27
N ALA A 185 23.59 2.48 8.66
CA ALA A 185 24.71 2.49 9.62
C ALA A 185 25.99 3.15 9.06
N LYS A 186 26.15 3.29 7.75
CA LYS A 186 27.29 3.98 7.11
C LYS A 186 27.16 5.50 7.13
N LEU A 187 25.93 6.02 7.28
CA LEU A 187 25.67 7.47 7.28
C LEU A 187 26.20 8.14 8.57
N LYS A 188 27.01 9.19 8.40
CA LYS A 188 27.65 9.96 9.47
C LYS A 188 27.28 11.44 9.37
#